data_23d9eaebf776c1dcdc1173b7d60425b8
#
_entry.id   23d9eaebf776c1dcdc1173b7d60425b8
#
_cell.length_a   1.000
_cell.length_b   1.000
_cell.length_c   1.000
_cell.angle_alpha   90.00
_cell.angle_beta   90.00
_cell.angle_gamma   90.00
#
_symmetry.space_group_name_H-M   'P 1'
#
loop_
_entity.id
_entity.type
_entity.pdbx_description
1 polymer ?
#
loop_
_entity_poly.entity_id
_entity_poly.type
_entity_poly.pdbx_seq_one_letter_code
_entity_poly.pdbx_strand_id
1 'polypeptide(L)'
;MKLLNYKGYVGTIEADLENNILFGKLAYIRDLVIYEAESLSELEKEFRQSVDLYLQDCLELGKEPNKPFKGVFNVRIGEELHREATIIAGERSLNAFVTEAIQEKIFREKPSFR
;
A
#
# COMPACT_ATOMS: atom_id res chain seq x y z
N MET A 1 -5.16 -12.81 1.01
CA MET A 1 -3.82 -13.06 1.55
C MET A 1 -3.47 -12.01 2.60
N LYS A 2 -2.87 -12.46 3.67
CA LYS A 2 -2.51 -11.55 4.74
C LYS A 2 -1.10 -11.00 4.51
N LEU A 3 -0.94 -9.70 4.73
CA LEU A 3 0.35 -9.04 4.59
C LEU A 3 0.82 -8.54 5.94
N LEU A 4 2.12 -8.33 6.05
CA LEU A 4 2.68 -7.74 7.25
C LEU A 4 2.37 -6.25 7.26
N ASN A 5 2.20 -5.69 8.44
CA ASN A 5 1.80 -4.28 8.57
C ASN A 5 2.45 -3.68 9.81
N TYR A 6 3.08 -2.51 9.64
CA TYR A 6 3.79 -1.86 10.73
C TYR A 6 4.05 -0.41 10.37
N LYS A 7 3.61 0.51 11.23
CA LYS A 7 3.81 1.96 11.04
C LYS A 7 3.33 2.46 9.68
N GLY A 8 2.26 1.86 9.17
CA GLY A 8 1.71 2.24 7.88
C GLY A 8 2.40 1.59 6.69
N TYR A 9 3.44 0.82 6.91
CA TYR A 9 4.13 0.10 5.84
C TYR A 9 3.60 -1.32 5.74
N VAL A 10 3.58 -1.82 4.52
CA VAL A 10 3.05 -3.13 4.21
C VAL A 10 4.19 -3.99 3.67
N GLY A 11 4.30 -5.20 4.17
CA GLY A 11 5.35 -6.11 3.73
C GLY A 11 4.78 -7.36 3.10
N THR A 12 5.46 -7.87 2.08
CA THR A 12 5.06 -9.11 1.42
C THR A 12 5.65 -10.31 2.13
N ILE A 13 5.06 -11.48 1.88
CA ILE A 13 5.52 -12.75 2.40
C ILE A 13 5.63 -13.71 1.23
N GLU A 14 6.85 -14.19 0.97
CA GLU A 14 7.10 -15.13 -0.11
C GLU A 14 7.99 -16.25 0.40
N ALA A 15 7.91 -17.40 -0.24
CA ALA A 15 8.67 -18.57 0.17
C ALA A 15 9.61 -19.02 -0.93
N ASP A 16 10.83 -19.33 -0.54
CA ASP A 16 11.81 -19.95 -1.43
C ASP A 16 11.97 -21.38 -0.95
N LEU A 17 11.33 -22.31 -1.65
CA LEU A 17 11.32 -23.70 -1.23
C LEU A 17 12.68 -24.38 -1.39
N GLU A 18 13.45 -23.95 -2.38
CA GLU A 18 14.78 -24.56 -2.60
C GLU A 18 15.71 -24.24 -1.44
N ASN A 19 15.72 -23.01 -0.98
CA ASN A 19 16.62 -22.59 0.08
C ASN A 19 15.97 -22.61 1.44
N ASN A 20 14.70 -22.99 1.49
CA ASN A 20 13.96 -23.14 2.75
C ASN A 20 13.94 -21.86 3.57
N ILE A 21 13.68 -20.76 2.92
CA ILE A 21 13.60 -19.46 3.59
C ILE A 21 12.32 -18.73 3.18
N LEU A 22 11.93 -17.79 4.03
CA LEU A 22 10.86 -16.86 3.73
C LEU A 22 11.49 -15.50 3.48
N PHE A 23 10.90 -14.74 2.59
CA PHE A 23 11.43 -13.40 2.30
C PHE A 23 10.31 -12.48 1.89
N GLY A 24 10.61 -11.21 1.81
CA GLY A 24 9.63 -10.24 1.37
C GLY A 24 10.26 -8.88 1.17
N LYS A 25 9.41 -7.91 0.85
CA LYS A 25 9.85 -6.54 0.66
C LYS A 25 8.76 -5.59 1.11
N LEU A 26 9.13 -4.35 1.39
CA LEU A 26 8.15 -3.31 1.64
C LEU A 26 7.44 -3.03 0.32
N ALA A 27 6.11 -3.13 0.34
CA ALA A 27 5.29 -2.98 -0.85
C ALA A 27 4.87 -1.53 -1.04
N TYR A 28 4.55 -1.17 -2.29
CA TYR A 28 3.93 0.11 -2.64
C TYR A 28 4.81 1.33 -2.34
N ILE A 29 6.11 1.13 -2.23
CA ILE A 29 7.05 2.26 -2.14
C ILE A 29 8.09 2.09 -3.24
N ARG A 30 8.80 3.17 -3.53
CA ARG A 30 9.77 3.17 -4.60
C ARG A 30 11.10 2.58 -4.20
N ASP A 31 11.52 2.85 -2.98
CA ASP A 31 12.78 2.31 -2.48
C ASP A 31 12.67 0.82 -2.26
N LEU A 32 13.78 0.11 -2.48
CA LEU A 32 13.80 -1.33 -2.30
C LEU A 32 14.29 -1.67 -0.90
N VAL A 33 13.41 -2.27 -0.10
CA VAL A 33 13.76 -2.74 1.24
C VAL A 33 13.29 -4.18 1.34
N ILE A 34 14.24 -5.08 1.53
CA ILE A 34 13.96 -6.52 1.58
C ILE A 34 14.37 -7.09 2.92
N TYR A 35 13.81 -8.23 3.24
CA TYR A 35 14.10 -8.93 4.49
C TYR A 35 13.86 -10.42 4.27
N GLU A 36 14.49 -11.25 5.10
CA GLU A 36 14.30 -12.70 5.00
C GLU A 36 14.46 -13.34 6.37
N ALA A 37 13.93 -14.54 6.51
CA ALA A 37 14.00 -15.28 7.76
C ALA A 37 13.66 -16.75 7.50
N GLU A 38 13.86 -17.58 8.53
CA GLU A 38 13.60 -19.00 8.41
C GLU A 38 12.24 -19.40 8.97
N SER A 39 11.55 -18.49 9.64
CA SER A 39 10.21 -18.76 10.17
C SER A 39 9.35 -17.52 10.02
N LEU A 40 8.04 -17.71 10.11
CA LEU A 40 7.11 -16.58 9.99
C LEU A 40 7.30 -15.56 11.11
N SER A 41 7.50 -16.04 12.33
CA SER A 41 7.65 -15.12 13.45
C SER A 41 8.94 -14.31 13.32
N GLU A 42 10.01 -14.92 12.83
CA GLU A 42 11.24 -14.20 12.57
C GLU A 42 11.09 -13.24 11.41
N LEU A 43 10.34 -13.64 10.39
CA LEU A 43 10.12 -12.77 9.24
C LEU A 43 9.41 -11.50 9.67
N GLU A 44 8.43 -11.61 10.56
CA GLU A 44 7.73 -10.43 11.04
C GLU A 44 8.68 -9.51 11.81
N LYS A 45 9.57 -10.08 12.62
CA LYS A 45 10.57 -9.28 13.32
C LYS A 45 11.50 -8.57 12.34
N GLU A 46 11.98 -9.31 11.34
CA GLU A 46 12.87 -8.73 10.34
C GLU A 46 12.16 -7.63 9.55
N PHE A 47 10.89 -7.85 9.23
CA PHE A 47 10.09 -6.84 8.56
C PHE A 47 10.03 -5.56 9.39
N ARG A 48 9.69 -5.67 10.68
CA ARG A 48 9.58 -4.50 11.55
C ARG A 48 10.92 -3.78 11.70
N GLN A 49 12.00 -4.55 11.87
CA GLN A 49 13.34 -3.96 11.93
C GLN A 49 13.67 -3.22 10.64
N SER A 50 13.29 -3.80 9.50
CA SER A 50 13.56 -3.18 8.21
C SER A 50 12.84 -1.86 8.07
N VAL A 51 11.60 -1.78 8.55
CA VAL A 51 10.86 -0.51 8.55
C VAL A 51 11.57 0.52 9.42
N ASP A 52 11.93 0.12 10.64
CA ASP A 52 12.59 1.05 11.55
C ASP A 52 13.93 1.53 11.01
N LEU A 53 14.71 0.63 10.42
CA LEU A 53 16.00 0.99 9.82
C LEU A 53 15.81 1.89 8.62
N TYR A 54 14.81 1.61 7.80
CA TYR A 54 14.52 2.44 6.64
C TYR A 54 14.20 3.87 7.08
N LEU A 55 13.35 4.01 8.09
CA LEU A 55 13.00 5.33 8.59
C LEU A 55 14.20 6.05 9.21
N GLN A 56 15.02 5.29 9.92
CA GLN A 56 16.23 5.86 10.53
C GLN A 56 17.22 6.32 9.46
N ASP A 57 17.43 5.49 8.44
CA ASP A 57 18.34 5.83 7.35
C ASP A 57 17.87 7.08 6.61
N CYS A 58 16.57 7.17 6.35
CA CYS A 58 16.04 8.36 5.68
C CYS A 58 16.27 9.61 6.53
N LEU A 59 16.09 9.49 7.83
CA LEU A 59 16.30 10.61 8.71
C LEU A 59 17.76 11.06 8.67
N GLU A 60 18.69 10.11 8.74
CA GLU A 60 20.12 10.43 8.73
C GLU A 60 20.58 11.02 7.41
N LEU A 61 19.97 10.58 6.31
CA LEU A 61 20.32 11.10 5.00
C LEU A 61 19.59 12.38 4.63
N GLY A 62 18.70 12.83 5.48
CA GLY A 62 17.91 14.03 5.20
C GLY A 62 16.92 13.81 4.07
N LYS A 63 16.52 12.55 3.86
CA LYS A 63 15.63 12.17 2.78
C LYS A 63 14.26 11.85 3.36
N GLU A 64 13.21 12.29 2.65
CA GLU A 64 11.86 11.94 3.08
C GLU A 64 11.56 10.49 2.73
N PRO A 65 11.09 9.69 3.70
CA PRO A 65 10.79 8.30 3.41
C PRO A 65 9.57 8.18 2.48
N ASN A 66 9.60 7.19 1.61
CA ASN A 66 8.42 6.90 0.78
C ASN A 66 7.31 6.42 1.70
N LYS A 67 6.06 6.77 1.35
CA LYS A 67 4.88 6.32 2.09
C LYS A 67 3.95 5.61 1.13
N PRO A 68 3.47 4.42 1.49
CA PRO A 68 2.69 3.62 0.54
C PRO A 68 1.31 4.18 0.22
N PHE A 69 0.65 4.87 1.14
CA PHE A 69 -0.71 5.33 0.89
C PHE A 69 -0.82 6.78 1.27
N LYS A 70 -0.50 7.65 0.30
CA LYS A 70 -0.43 9.09 0.57
C LYS A 70 -1.77 9.80 0.48
N GLY A 71 -2.81 9.11 0.04
CA GLY A 71 -4.12 9.73 -0.13
C GLY A 71 -4.30 10.46 -1.45
N VAL A 72 -3.27 10.46 -2.30
CA VAL A 72 -3.33 11.08 -3.61
C VAL A 72 -2.78 10.11 -4.64
N PHE A 73 -3.51 9.90 -5.71
CA PHE A 73 -3.04 9.09 -6.83
C PHE A 73 -3.77 9.48 -8.10
N ASN A 74 -3.18 9.14 -9.24
CA ASN A 74 -3.75 9.47 -10.54
C ASN A 74 -4.40 8.25 -11.15
N VAL A 75 -5.55 8.48 -11.81
CA VAL A 75 -6.29 7.41 -12.45
C VAL A 75 -6.66 7.82 -13.86
N ARG A 76 -6.50 6.91 -14.81
CA ARG A 76 -6.91 7.16 -16.19
C ARG A 76 -8.21 6.41 -16.44
N ILE A 77 -9.28 7.14 -16.69
CA ILE A 77 -10.60 6.55 -16.86
C ILE A 77 -11.18 6.78 -18.25
N GLY A 78 -10.48 7.54 -19.09
CA GLY A 78 -10.97 7.82 -20.42
C GLY A 78 -11.86 9.03 -20.46
N GLU A 79 -12.02 9.58 -21.68
CA GLU A 79 -12.75 10.83 -21.83
C GLU A 79 -14.22 10.72 -21.52
N GLU A 80 -14.84 9.60 -21.90
CA GLU A 80 -16.28 9.43 -21.69
C GLU A 80 -16.63 9.41 -20.22
N LEU A 81 -15.96 8.59 -19.44
CA LEU A 81 -16.23 8.52 -18.00
C LEU A 81 -15.89 9.82 -17.32
N HIS A 82 -14.84 10.48 -17.77
CA HIS A 82 -14.47 11.77 -17.21
C HIS A 82 -15.59 12.79 -17.42
N ARG A 83 -16.14 12.83 -18.64
CA ARG A 83 -17.23 13.75 -18.97
C ARG A 83 -18.48 13.42 -18.16
N GLU A 84 -18.85 12.16 -18.11
CA GLU A 84 -20.05 11.77 -17.37
C GLU A 84 -19.92 12.07 -15.90
N ALA A 85 -18.77 11.77 -15.32
CA ALA A 85 -18.55 12.05 -13.90
C ALA A 85 -18.66 13.53 -13.62
N THR A 86 -18.08 14.36 -14.49
CA THR A 86 -18.12 15.81 -14.31
C THR A 86 -19.54 16.34 -14.38
N ILE A 87 -20.31 15.86 -15.34
CA ILE A 87 -21.68 16.29 -15.52
C ILE A 87 -22.56 15.87 -14.34
N ILE A 88 -22.44 14.64 -13.93
CA ILE A 88 -23.24 14.11 -12.81
C ILE A 88 -22.85 14.76 -11.49
N ALA A 89 -21.56 15.04 -11.30
CA ALA A 89 -21.10 15.71 -10.09
C ALA A 89 -21.74 17.11 -9.96
N GLY A 90 -21.94 17.75 -11.11
CA GLY A 90 -22.59 19.05 -11.11
C GLY A 90 -21.79 20.09 -10.38
N GLU A 91 -22.41 20.71 -9.37
CA GLU A 91 -21.75 21.75 -8.60
C GLU A 91 -20.83 21.20 -7.52
N ARG A 92 -20.91 19.92 -7.22
CA ARG A 92 -19.97 19.30 -6.29
C ARG A 92 -18.61 19.24 -6.96
N SER A 93 -17.55 19.19 -6.16
CA SER A 93 -16.23 19.03 -6.74
C SER A 93 -16.11 17.61 -7.30
N LEU A 94 -15.39 17.48 -8.39
CA LEU A 94 -15.14 16.17 -8.99
C LEU A 94 -14.41 15.27 -7.99
N ASN A 95 -13.53 15.87 -7.20
CA ASN A 95 -12.81 15.12 -6.18
C ASN A 95 -13.77 14.50 -5.15
N ALA A 96 -14.76 15.25 -4.70
CA ALA A 96 -15.74 14.72 -3.75
C ALA A 96 -16.56 13.61 -4.40
N PHE A 97 -16.95 13.80 -5.64
CA PHE A 97 -17.71 12.78 -6.37
C PHE A 97 -16.92 11.48 -6.48
N VAL A 98 -15.63 11.58 -6.85
CA VAL A 98 -14.79 10.41 -7.00
C VAL A 98 -14.57 9.72 -5.65
N THR A 99 -14.37 10.49 -4.60
CA THR A 99 -14.21 9.95 -3.26
C THR A 99 -15.43 9.12 -2.85
N GLU A 100 -16.63 9.68 -3.09
CA GLU A 100 -17.87 8.96 -2.79
C GLU A 100 -17.98 7.69 -3.61
N ALA A 101 -17.61 7.77 -4.89
CA ALA A 101 -17.69 6.62 -5.77
C ALA A 101 -16.79 5.50 -5.27
N ILE A 102 -15.58 5.83 -4.84
CA ILE A 102 -14.65 4.85 -4.32
C ILE A 102 -15.18 4.24 -3.03
N GLN A 103 -15.73 5.07 -2.14
CA GLN A 103 -16.32 4.57 -0.90
C GLN A 103 -17.45 3.58 -1.18
N GLU A 104 -18.33 3.91 -2.13
CA GLU A 104 -19.43 3.03 -2.49
C GLU A 104 -18.91 1.71 -3.07
N LYS A 105 -17.91 1.78 -3.94
CA LYS A 105 -17.37 0.58 -4.54
C LYS A 105 -16.72 -0.32 -3.50
N ILE A 106 -15.96 0.27 -2.61
CA ILE A 106 -15.31 -0.49 -1.54
C ILE A 106 -16.37 -1.16 -0.67
N PHE A 107 -17.42 -0.43 -0.33
CA PHE A 107 -18.49 -0.98 0.50
C PHE A 107 -19.13 -2.20 -0.14
N ARG A 108 -19.37 -2.13 -1.44
CA ARG A 108 -20.00 -3.23 -2.18
C ARG A 108 -19.07 -4.44 -2.31
N GLU A 109 -17.76 -4.19 -2.42
CA GLU A 109 -16.81 -5.26 -2.64
C GLU A 109 -16.34 -5.91 -1.34
N LYS A 110 -16.55 -5.27 -0.22
CA LYS A 110 -16.13 -5.84 1.05
C LYS A 110 -16.85 -7.16 1.32
N PRO A 111 -16.12 -8.15 1.85
CA PRO A 111 -16.79 -9.39 2.24
C PRO A 111 -17.87 -9.08 3.28
N SER A 112 -19.00 -9.74 3.17
CA SER A 112 -20.09 -9.46 4.08
C SER A 112 -20.12 -10.39 5.28
N PHE A 113 -19.01 -11.00 5.60
CA PHE A 113 -18.89 -11.74 6.83
C PHE A 113 -18.73 -10.76 7.99
N ARG A 114 -19.17 -11.13 9.10
CA ARG A 114 -18.99 -10.30 10.30
C ARG A 114 -18.81 -11.20 11.48
#